data_36b03370779ef59fbe6cd11510350d54
#
_entry.id   36b03370779ef59fbe6cd11510350d54
#
_cell.length_a   1.000
_cell.length_b   1.000
_cell.length_c   1.000
_cell.angle_alpha   90.00
_cell.angle_beta   90.00
_cell.angle_gamma   90.00
#
_symmetry.space_group_name_H-M   'P 1'
#
loop_
_entity.id
_entity.type
_entity.pdbx_description
1 polymer ?
#
loop_
_entity_poly.entity_id
_entity_poly.type
_entity_poly.pdbx_seq_one_letter_code
_entity_poly.pdbx_strand_id
1 'polypeptide(L)'
;MPLFNFTLTLSGVSRSTPNLEEAFYHAHCDDALICFYGTAVYLDFDRESDTLEQAILSAIRDIESAPSLNARVESVDSTLVGLSDIAELTGVSRQAISLLKDGARGGGQFPAPIQRVKGNSPLWRWQTVVQWLVTEGRIAETSPMVAHARTLDNLNLALQLRASQESKMVLHYFQRLEHTTAFSG
;
A
#
# COMPACT_ATOMS: atom_id res chain seq x y z
N MET A 1 23.11 -3.24 0.62
CA MET A 1 21.66 -3.59 0.46
C MET A 1 20.95 -2.38 -0.11
N PRO A 2 19.94 -2.55 -0.94
CA PRO A 2 19.13 -1.42 -1.40
C PRO A 2 18.33 -0.81 -0.25
N LEU A 3 18.08 0.51 -0.33
CA LEU A 3 17.26 1.27 0.59
C LEU A 3 15.81 1.30 0.07
N PHE A 4 14.86 0.95 0.92
CA PHE A 4 13.44 0.98 0.62
C PHE A 4 12.71 2.00 1.48
N ASN A 5 11.93 2.85 0.81
CA ASN A 5 11.08 3.84 1.45
C ASN A 5 9.64 3.30 1.46
N PHE A 6 8.98 3.29 2.60
CA PHE A 6 7.58 2.90 2.75
C PHE A 6 6.97 3.42 4.04
N THR A 7 5.65 3.60 4.04
CA THR A 7 4.89 4.11 5.18
C THR A 7 4.02 3.02 5.77
N LEU A 8 4.05 2.84 7.09
CA LEU A 8 3.20 1.92 7.84
C LEU A 8 2.26 2.69 8.76
N THR A 9 0.95 2.50 8.59
CA THR A 9 -0.08 3.07 9.47
C THR A 9 -0.40 2.13 10.61
N LEU A 10 -0.53 2.69 11.83
CA LEU A 10 -0.66 1.91 13.05
C LEU A 10 -2.03 2.07 13.71
N SER A 11 -2.44 1.03 14.44
CA SER A 11 -3.47 1.07 15.47
C SER A 11 -2.89 0.68 16.84
N GLY A 12 -3.70 0.76 17.90
CA GLY A 12 -3.31 0.42 19.27
C GLY A 12 -2.43 1.47 19.96
N VAL A 13 -1.96 2.46 19.23
CA VAL A 13 -1.18 3.61 19.71
C VAL A 13 -1.75 4.91 19.17
N SER A 14 -1.45 6.02 19.84
CA SER A 14 -1.87 7.36 19.42
C SER A 14 -0.79 8.39 19.75
N ARG A 15 -0.95 9.62 19.28
CA ARG A 15 -0.05 10.73 19.58
C ARG A 15 0.15 10.94 21.10
N SER A 16 -0.80 10.55 21.92
CA SER A 16 -0.73 10.70 23.38
C SER A 16 -0.16 9.45 24.10
N THR A 17 0.25 8.43 23.37
CA THR A 17 0.86 7.23 23.96
C THR A 17 2.21 7.58 24.59
N PRO A 18 2.40 7.32 25.91
CA PRO A 18 3.66 7.65 26.56
C PRO A 18 4.84 6.86 26.00
N ASN A 19 6.02 7.48 25.98
CA ASN A 19 7.29 6.86 25.58
C ASN A 19 7.28 6.21 24.19
N LEU A 20 6.44 6.71 23.28
CA LEU A 20 6.25 6.13 21.96
C LEU A 20 7.57 6.07 21.16
N GLU A 21 8.31 7.18 21.14
CA GLU A 21 9.58 7.29 20.40
C GLU A 21 10.65 6.36 20.98
N GLU A 22 10.80 6.35 22.31
CA GLU A 22 11.76 5.50 23.00
C GLU A 22 11.48 4.01 22.79
N ALA A 23 10.20 3.61 22.86
CA ALA A 23 9.79 2.24 22.66
C ALA A 23 10.06 1.74 21.23
N PHE A 24 9.79 2.56 20.21
CA PHE A 24 10.10 2.21 18.83
C PHE A 24 11.61 2.22 18.56
N TYR A 25 12.37 3.14 19.14
CA TYR A 25 13.82 3.13 19.04
C TYR A 25 14.43 1.82 19.59
N HIS A 26 13.97 1.39 20.75
CA HIS A 26 14.42 0.11 21.34
C HIS A 26 13.93 -1.13 20.59
N ALA A 27 12.90 -1.00 19.79
CA ALA A 27 12.37 -2.04 18.90
C ALA A 27 13.00 -2.05 17.50
N HIS A 28 14.17 -1.42 17.32
CA HIS A 28 14.86 -1.36 16.02
C HIS A 28 14.10 -0.62 14.91
N CYS A 29 13.33 0.41 15.29
CA CYS A 29 12.70 1.33 14.35
C CYS A 29 13.44 2.68 14.28
N ASP A 30 14.74 2.67 14.50
CA ASP A 30 15.62 3.85 14.45
C ASP A 30 15.87 4.35 13.01
N ASP A 31 15.46 3.56 12.02
CA ASP A 31 15.41 3.89 10.58
C ASP A 31 14.03 4.42 10.14
N ALA A 32 13.17 4.79 11.11
CA ALA A 32 11.85 5.31 10.84
C ALA A 32 11.61 6.70 11.44
N LEU A 33 10.87 7.52 10.72
CA LEU A 33 10.32 8.78 11.22
C LEU A 33 8.91 8.54 11.74
N ILE A 34 8.66 8.86 13.03
CA ILE A 34 7.34 8.77 13.63
C ILE A 34 6.54 10.01 13.27
N CYS A 35 5.43 9.81 12.60
CA CYS A 35 4.57 10.85 12.08
C CYS A 35 3.15 10.74 12.64
N PHE A 36 2.40 11.86 12.57
CA PHE A 36 1.05 11.94 13.11
C PHE A 36 0.08 12.59 12.12
N TYR A 37 -1.11 12.00 12.00
CA TYR A 37 -2.25 12.61 11.34
C TYR A 37 -3.42 12.66 12.33
N GLY A 38 -3.66 13.84 12.91
CA GLY A 38 -4.54 13.97 14.07
C GLY A 38 -4.03 13.17 15.27
N THR A 39 -4.76 12.17 15.69
CA THR A 39 -4.35 11.22 16.75
C THR A 39 -3.69 9.96 16.21
N ALA A 40 -3.83 9.69 14.91
CA ALA A 40 -3.25 8.52 14.26
C ALA A 40 -1.73 8.61 14.19
N VAL A 41 -1.09 7.45 14.29
CA VAL A 41 0.37 7.30 14.19
C VAL A 41 0.70 6.53 12.92
N TYR A 42 1.71 7.00 12.21
CA TYR A 42 2.32 6.26 11.11
C TYR A 42 3.83 6.42 11.13
N LEU A 43 4.55 5.45 10.60
CA LEU A 43 5.99 5.45 10.51
C LEU A 43 6.43 5.45 9.05
N ASP A 44 7.28 6.43 8.71
CA ASP A 44 7.96 6.49 7.41
C ASP A 44 9.34 5.86 7.55
N PHE A 45 9.56 4.75 6.88
CA PHE A 45 10.80 3.98 6.91
C PHE A 45 11.72 4.31 5.75
N ASP A 46 13.02 4.35 6.07
CA ASP A 46 14.14 4.30 5.15
C ASP A 46 14.97 3.06 5.50
N ARG A 47 14.50 1.86 5.10
CA ARG A 47 15.07 0.57 5.55
C ARG A 47 15.92 -0.09 4.49
N GLU A 48 17.15 -0.44 4.86
CA GLU A 48 18.02 -1.30 4.05
C GLU A 48 17.58 -2.77 4.15
N SER A 49 17.44 -3.45 3.00
CA SER A 49 17.07 -4.87 2.93
C SER A 49 17.42 -5.43 1.56
N ASP A 50 17.36 -6.75 1.41
CA ASP A 50 17.54 -7.39 0.10
C ASP A 50 16.32 -7.19 -0.81
N THR A 51 15.11 -7.16 -0.23
CA THR A 51 13.85 -6.95 -0.95
C THR A 51 12.90 -6.04 -0.18
N LEU A 52 11.98 -5.37 -0.90
CA LEU A 52 10.90 -4.58 -0.28
C LEU A 52 10.04 -5.43 0.67
N GLU A 53 9.73 -6.67 0.29
CA GLU A 53 8.96 -7.60 1.12
C GLU A 53 9.64 -7.83 2.48
N GLN A 54 10.93 -8.14 2.47
CA GLN A 54 11.71 -8.36 3.70
C GLN A 54 11.80 -7.08 4.55
N ALA A 55 12.00 -5.92 3.90
CA ALA A 55 12.03 -4.63 4.58
C ALA A 55 10.72 -4.39 5.34
N ILE A 56 9.56 -4.55 4.68
CA ILE A 56 8.25 -4.34 5.29
C ILE A 56 7.96 -5.38 6.39
N LEU A 57 8.19 -6.67 6.15
CA LEU A 57 7.92 -7.72 7.13
C LEU A 57 8.80 -7.58 8.38
N SER A 58 10.06 -7.18 8.24
CA SER A 58 10.93 -6.89 9.40
C SER A 58 10.43 -5.68 10.18
N ALA A 59 10.04 -4.59 9.50
CA ALA A 59 9.50 -3.40 10.13
C ALA A 59 8.19 -3.71 10.92
N ILE A 60 7.29 -4.50 10.33
CA ILE A 60 6.07 -4.94 11.02
C ILE A 60 6.41 -5.70 12.31
N ARG A 61 7.36 -6.64 12.24
CA ARG A 61 7.81 -7.39 13.41
C ARG A 61 8.40 -6.49 14.47
N ASP A 62 9.26 -5.56 14.09
CA ASP A 62 9.92 -4.64 15.02
C ASP A 62 8.89 -3.75 15.73
N ILE A 63 7.96 -3.13 14.98
CA ILE A 63 6.86 -2.33 15.52
C ILE A 63 6.03 -3.13 16.54
N GLU A 64 5.58 -4.32 16.14
CA GLU A 64 4.66 -5.12 16.95
C GLU A 64 5.35 -5.81 18.13
N SER A 65 6.68 -5.84 18.16
CA SER A 65 7.48 -6.29 19.29
C SER A 65 7.86 -5.17 20.26
N ALA A 66 7.53 -3.91 19.96
CA ALA A 66 7.91 -2.76 20.77
C ALA A 66 7.42 -2.90 22.22
N PRO A 67 8.33 -2.79 23.23
CA PRO A 67 7.98 -2.99 24.61
C PRO A 67 6.92 -2.00 25.08
N SER A 68 5.95 -2.48 25.82
CA SER A 68 4.88 -1.67 26.45
C SER A 68 3.93 -0.98 25.47
N LEU A 69 4.05 -1.22 24.18
CA LEU A 69 3.12 -0.72 23.18
C LEU A 69 2.20 -1.84 22.67
N ASN A 70 0.94 -1.51 22.45
CA ASN A 70 -0.01 -2.37 21.72
C ASN A 70 -0.07 -1.98 20.26
N ALA A 71 1.05 -1.55 19.70
CA ALA A 71 1.12 -1.13 18.31
C ALA A 71 0.83 -2.28 17.37
N ARG A 72 -0.01 -2.03 16.36
CA ARG A 72 -0.32 -3.00 15.31
C ARG A 72 -0.33 -2.30 13.96
N VAL A 73 0.27 -2.93 12.98
CA VAL A 73 0.31 -2.39 11.61
C VAL A 73 -1.01 -2.72 10.91
N GLU A 74 -1.67 -1.71 10.39
CA GLU A 74 -2.95 -1.81 9.70
C GLU A 74 -2.80 -1.80 8.18
N SER A 75 -1.87 -1.00 7.66
CA SER A 75 -1.65 -0.88 6.22
C SER A 75 -0.23 -0.45 5.89
N VAL A 76 0.19 -0.74 4.66
CA VAL A 76 1.38 -0.17 4.03
C VAL A 76 0.96 0.65 2.81
N ASP A 77 1.44 1.90 2.71
CA ASP A 77 1.17 2.75 1.56
C ASP A 77 2.11 2.41 0.39
N SER A 78 1.67 2.45 -0.85
CA SER A 78 0.37 2.84 -1.40
C SER A 78 -0.24 1.68 -2.18
N THR A 79 -1.50 1.37 -1.91
CA THR A 79 -2.25 0.35 -2.67
C THR A 79 -3.40 0.97 -3.44
N LEU A 80 -4.05 1.97 -2.84
CA LEU A 80 -5.08 2.79 -3.46
C LEU A 80 -4.52 4.17 -3.71
N VAL A 81 -4.57 4.63 -4.95
CA VAL A 81 -3.91 5.85 -5.42
C VAL A 81 -4.90 6.78 -6.12
N GLY A 82 -4.77 8.08 -5.86
CA GLY A 82 -5.39 9.13 -6.64
C GLY A 82 -4.49 9.58 -7.79
N LEU A 83 -4.96 10.51 -8.62
CA LEU A 83 -4.17 11.01 -9.77
C LEU A 83 -2.88 11.70 -9.35
N SER A 84 -2.86 12.36 -8.18
CA SER A 84 -1.65 13.00 -7.65
C SER A 84 -0.62 11.98 -7.20
N ASP A 85 -1.07 10.90 -6.55
CA ASP A 85 -0.19 9.82 -6.10
C ASP A 85 0.42 9.08 -7.30
N ILE A 86 -0.39 8.82 -8.35
CA ILE A 86 0.10 8.22 -9.59
C ILE A 86 1.17 9.11 -10.23
N ALA A 87 0.95 10.43 -10.25
CA ALA A 87 1.90 11.39 -10.79
C ALA A 87 3.23 11.36 -10.03
N GLU A 88 3.19 11.36 -8.70
CA GLU A 88 4.37 11.28 -7.83
C GLU A 88 5.12 9.96 -8.04
N LEU A 89 4.43 8.82 -7.98
CA LEU A 89 5.03 7.49 -8.12
C LEU A 89 5.64 7.23 -9.50
N THR A 90 5.10 7.86 -10.55
CA THR A 90 5.60 7.69 -11.93
C THR A 90 6.57 8.77 -12.38
N GLY A 91 6.72 9.85 -11.62
CA GLY A 91 7.49 11.03 -12.02
C GLY A 91 6.84 11.82 -13.19
N VAL A 92 5.57 11.55 -13.48
CA VAL A 92 4.80 12.22 -14.56
C VAL A 92 3.90 13.29 -13.96
N SER A 93 3.70 14.42 -14.62
CA SER A 93 2.83 15.47 -14.09
C SER A 93 1.37 15.00 -13.93
N ARG A 94 0.68 15.51 -12.89
CA ARG A 94 -0.74 15.22 -12.67
C ARG A 94 -1.61 15.53 -13.89
N GLN A 95 -1.30 16.60 -14.61
CA GLN A 95 -1.99 16.95 -15.84
C GLN A 95 -1.80 15.88 -16.92
N ALA A 96 -0.59 15.34 -17.07
CA ALA A 96 -0.33 14.27 -18.04
C ALA A 96 -1.07 12.98 -17.67
N ILE A 97 -1.14 12.62 -16.36
CA ILE A 97 -1.94 11.48 -15.89
C ILE A 97 -3.43 11.71 -16.17
N SER A 98 -3.95 12.92 -15.96
CA SER A 98 -5.35 13.24 -16.30
C SER A 98 -5.63 13.06 -17.80
N LEU A 99 -4.73 13.49 -18.68
CA LEU A 99 -4.88 13.31 -20.13
C LEU A 99 -4.84 11.82 -20.54
N LEU A 100 -4.06 11.00 -19.84
CA LEU A 100 -4.04 9.54 -20.03
C LEU A 100 -5.36 8.92 -19.60
N LYS A 101 -5.87 9.30 -18.44
CA LYS A 101 -7.16 8.85 -17.90
C LYS A 101 -8.32 9.22 -18.82
N ASP A 102 -8.31 10.42 -19.38
CA ASP A 102 -9.37 10.92 -20.26
C ASP A 102 -9.25 10.40 -21.70
N GLY A 103 -8.23 9.59 -22.01
CA GLY A 103 -7.99 9.05 -23.36
C GLY A 103 -7.46 10.08 -24.36
N ALA A 104 -7.13 11.29 -23.91
CA ALA A 104 -6.57 12.35 -24.78
C ALA A 104 -5.08 12.11 -25.14
N ARG A 105 -4.43 11.18 -24.44
CA ARG A 105 -3.07 10.69 -24.71
C ARG A 105 -3.00 9.18 -24.50
N GLY A 106 -2.09 8.52 -25.23
CA GLY A 106 -1.89 7.07 -25.15
C GLY A 106 -2.92 6.29 -25.94
N GLY A 107 -2.89 4.98 -25.82
CA GLY A 107 -3.80 4.04 -26.49
C GLY A 107 -5.24 4.02 -25.96
N GLY A 108 -5.54 4.84 -24.95
CA GLY A 108 -6.79 4.77 -24.22
C GLY A 108 -6.79 3.63 -23.19
N GLN A 109 -7.98 3.21 -22.75
CA GLN A 109 -8.14 2.08 -21.82
C GLN A 109 -7.41 2.22 -20.47
N PHE A 110 -7.23 3.48 -20.00
CA PHE A 110 -6.77 3.69 -18.63
C PHE A 110 -7.69 2.96 -17.65
N PRO A 111 -7.16 2.31 -16.59
CA PRO A 111 -7.98 1.54 -15.66
C PRO A 111 -9.13 2.35 -15.07
N ALA A 112 -10.25 1.68 -14.79
CA ALA A 112 -11.33 2.30 -14.04
C ALA A 112 -10.97 2.43 -12.55
N PRO A 113 -11.42 3.49 -11.86
CA PRO A 113 -11.27 3.58 -10.42
C PRO A 113 -12.12 2.52 -9.72
N ILE A 114 -11.64 2.01 -8.60
CA ILE A 114 -12.34 0.96 -7.83
C ILE A 114 -13.02 1.48 -6.56
N GLN A 115 -12.68 2.68 -6.12
CA GLN A 115 -13.32 3.33 -4.96
C GLN A 115 -13.59 4.80 -5.23
N ARG A 116 -14.53 5.37 -4.48
CA ARG A 116 -14.94 6.78 -4.55
C ARG A 116 -15.34 7.23 -5.97
N VAL A 117 -15.90 6.33 -6.77
CA VAL A 117 -16.26 6.58 -8.18
C VAL A 117 -17.31 7.69 -8.35
N LYS A 118 -18.13 7.95 -7.33
CA LYS A 118 -19.13 9.01 -7.32
C LYS A 118 -18.60 10.36 -6.81
N GLY A 119 -17.36 10.40 -6.33
CA GLY A 119 -16.76 11.59 -5.72
C GLY A 119 -15.76 12.30 -6.63
N ASN A 120 -15.21 13.41 -6.11
CA ASN A 120 -14.21 14.22 -6.82
C ASN A 120 -12.76 13.67 -6.69
N SER A 121 -12.58 12.60 -5.91
CA SER A 121 -11.28 12.00 -5.64
C SER A 121 -11.36 10.48 -5.78
N PRO A 122 -11.60 9.96 -6.99
CA PRO A 122 -11.65 8.52 -7.23
C PRO A 122 -10.28 7.90 -6.93
N LEU A 123 -10.31 6.61 -6.56
CA LEU A 123 -9.11 5.84 -6.22
C LEU A 123 -8.98 4.63 -7.12
N TRP A 124 -7.76 4.40 -7.59
CA TRP A 124 -7.34 3.26 -8.40
C TRP A 124 -6.51 2.28 -7.58
N ARG A 125 -6.57 1.01 -7.92
CA ARG A 125 -5.61 0.04 -7.42
C ARG A 125 -4.26 0.27 -8.11
N TRP A 126 -3.22 0.54 -7.33
CA TRP A 126 -1.90 0.87 -7.88
C TRP A 126 -1.33 -0.25 -8.77
N GLN A 127 -1.47 -1.50 -8.35
CA GLN A 127 -1.04 -2.64 -9.16
C GLN A 127 -1.70 -2.66 -10.56
N THR A 128 -2.99 -2.32 -10.66
CA THR A 128 -3.70 -2.27 -11.94
C THR A 128 -3.19 -1.14 -12.83
N VAL A 129 -2.88 0.02 -12.25
CA VAL A 129 -2.29 1.15 -12.98
C VAL A 129 -0.89 0.77 -13.49
N VAL A 130 -0.06 0.15 -12.66
CA VAL A 130 1.28 -0.31 -13.04
C VAL A 130 1.21 -1.33 -14.18
N GLN A 131 0.30 -2.29 -14.11
CA GLN A 131 0.11 -3.27 -15.16
C GLN A 131 -0.32 -2.62 -16.49
N TRP A 132 -1.18 -1.61 -16.45
CA TRP A 132 -1.55 -0.82 -17.61
C TRP A 132 -0.35 -0.06 -18.18
N LEU A 133 0.51 0.54 -17.34
CA LEU A 133 1.73 1.21 -17.76
C LEU A 133 2.70 0.26 -18.48
N VAL A 134 2.78 -0.99 -18.05
CA VAL A 134 3.55 -2.03 -18.75
C VAL A 134 2.94 -2.33 -20.11
N THR A 135 1.64 -2.56 -20.17
CA THR A 135 0.90 -2.86 -21.43
C THR A 135 1.04 -1.74 -22.44
N GLU A 136 1.04 -0.48 -22.02
CA GLU A 136 1.25 0.70 -22.85
C GLU A 136 2.75 0.92 -23.22
N GLY A 137 3.65 0.06 -22.77
CA GLY A 137 5.09 0.17 -23.03
C GLY A 137 5.75 1.40 -22.35
N ARG A 138 5.13 1.95 -21.30
CA ARG A 138 5.62 3.13 -20.59
C ARG A 138 6.65 2.77 -19.51
N ILE A 139 6.55 1.57 -18.95
CA ILE A 139 7.52 0.97 -18.06
C ILE A 139 7.83 -0.45 -18.51
N ALA A 140 9.05 -0.92 -18.25
CA ALA A 140 9.43 -2.28 -18.55
C ALA A 140 8.77 -3.26 -17.57
N GLU A 141 8.40 -4.45 -18.02
CA GLU A 141 7.86 -5.51 -17.17
C GLU A 141 8.83 -5.91 -16.05
N THR A 142 10.13 -5.79 -16.31
CA THR A 142 11.22 -6.04 -15.34
C THR A 142 11.45 -4.88 -14.37
N SER A 143 10.69 -3.79 -14.48
CA SER A 143 10.82 -2.65 -13.56
C SER A 143 10.54 -3.08 -12.11
N PRO A 144 11.36 -2.65 -11.14
CA PRO A 144 11.09 -2.88 -9.72
C PRO A 144 9.69 -2.43 -9.29
N MET A 145 9.14 -1.38 -9.92
CA MET A 145 7.79 -0.87 -9.66
C MET A 145 6.72 -1.96 -9.81
N VAL A 146 6.86 -2.88 -10.77
CA VAL A 146 5.91 -3.99 -10.99
C VAL A 146 5.91 -4.96 -9.81
N ALA A 147 7.10 -5.38 -9.39
CA ALA A 147 7.25 -6.27 -8.23
C ALA A 147 6.78 -5.58 -6.93
N HIS A 148 7.14 -4.31 -6.74
CA HIS A 148 6.76 -3.53 -5.56
C HIS A 148 5.25 -3.36 -5.46
N ALA A 149 4.57 -2.95 -6.55
CA ALA A 149 3.11 -2.79 -6.55
C ALA A 149 2.38 -4.10 -6.19
N ARG A 150 2.87 -5.23 -6.69
CA ARG A 150 2.34 -6.56 -6.35
C ARG A 150 2.55 -6.91 -4.87
N THR A 151 3.75 -6.67 -4.35
CA THR A 151 4.09 -6.91 -2.94
C THR A 151 3.20 -6.09 -2.02
N LEU A 152 3.04 -4.80 -2.29
CA LEU A 152 2.18 -3.91 -1.49
C LEU A 152 0.71 -4.35 -1.50
N ASP A 153 0.18 -4.72 -2.68
CA ASP A 153 -1.21 -5.19 -2.80
C ASP A 153 -1.44 -6.47 -1.98
N ASN A 154 -0.56 -7.45 -2.10
CA ASN A 154 -0.66 -8.72 -1.37
C ASN A 154 -0.50 -8.55 0.14
N LEU A 155 0.44 -7.72 0.59
CA LEU A 155 0.65 -7.43 2.01
C LEU A 155 -0.57 -6.72 2.61
N ASN A 156 -1.15 -5.75 1.92
CA ASN A 156 -2.35 -5.07 2.42
C ASN A 156 -3.57 -6.00 2.48
N LEU A 157 -3.75 -6.90 1.51
CA LEU A 157 -4.80 -7.92 1.59
C LEU A 157 -4.60 -8.84 2.80
N ALA A 158 -3.36 -9.25 3.08
CA ALA A 158 -3.02 -10.06 4.25
C ALA A 158 -3.26 -9.30 5.57
N LEU A 159 -2.88 -8.02 5.63
CA LEU A 159 -3.12 -7.15 6.79
C LEU A 159 -4.63 -6.96 7.05
N GLN A 160 -5.43 -6.73 6.00
CA GLN A 160 -6.88 -6.62 6.10
C GLN A 160 -7.52 -7.92 6.59
N LEU A 161 -7.09 -9.08 6.05
CA LEU A 161 -7.56 -10.38 6.50
C LEU A 161 -7.21 -10.62 7.97
N ARG A 162 -6.00 -10.28 8.40
CA ARG A 162 -5.54 -10.37 9.79
C ARG A 162 -6.35 -9.47 10.72
N ALA A 163 -6.69 -8.26 10.29
CA ALA A 163 -7.49 -7.31 11.07
C ALA A 163 -8.97 -7.70 11.16
N SER A 164 -9.47 -8.54 10.26
CA SER A 164 -10.86 -8.97 10.24
C SER A 164 -11.19 -9.84 11.45
N GLN A 165 -12.25 -9.46 12.19
CA GLN A 165 -12.79 -10.30 13.27
C GLN A 165 -13.55 -11.52 12.72
N GLU A 166 -13.91 -11.51 11.44
CA GLU A 166 -14.70 -12.55 10.76
C GLU A 166 -13.91 -13.18 9.58
N SER A 167 -12.63 -13.48 9.78
CA SER A 167 -11.76 -14.03 8.74
C SER A 167 -12.32 -15.28 8.05
N LYS A 168 -13.05 -16.14 8.78
CA LYS A 168 -13.73 -17.30 8.21
C LYS A 168 -14.84 -16.90 7.25
N MET A 169 -15.58 -15.83 7.55
CA MET A 169 -16.63 -15.32 6.67
C MET A 169 -16.03 -14.68 5.42
N VAL A 170 -14.92 -13.95 5.57
CA VAL A 170 -14.19 -13.39 4.41
C VAL A 170 -13.76 -14.52 3.46
N LEU A 171 -13.17 -15.59 3.98
CA LEU A 171 -12.76 -16.76 3.19
C LEU A 171 -13.97 -17.47 2.55
N HIS A 172 -15.10 -17.56 3.26
CA HIS A 172 -16.34 -18.10 2.70
C HIS A 172 -16.84 -17.27 1.51
N TYR A 173 -16.84 -15.93 1.62
CA TYR A 173 -17.22 -15.07 0.50
C TYR A 173 -16.25 -15.21 -0.68
N PHE A 174 -14.93 -15.25 -0.40
CA PHE A 174 -13.93 -15.48 -1.43
C PHE A 174 -14.20 -16.75 -2.24
N GLN A 175 -14.42 -17.89 -1.57
CA GLN A 175 -14.74 -19.17 -2.21
C GLN A 175 -16.01 -19.08 -3.07
N ARG A 176 -17.07 -18.42 -2.58
CA ARG A 176 -18.31 -18.25 -3.33
C ARG A 176 -18.12 -17.40 -4.59
N LEU A 177 -17.31 -16.34 -4.51
CA LEU A 177 -17.01 -15.49 -5.66
C LEU A 177 -16.23 -16.25 -6.73
N GLU A 178 -15.27 -17.08 -6.36
CA GLU A 178 -14.52 -17.93 -7.30
C GLU A 178 -15.43 -18.93 -8.03
N HIS A 179 -16.34 -19.56 -7.32
CA HIS A 179 -17.28 -20.50 -7.94
C HIS A 179 -18.26 -19.80 -8.92
N THR A 180 -18.59 -18.53 -8.70
CA THR A 180 -19.46 -17.76 -9.59
C THR A 180 -18.79 -17.48 -10.94
N THR A 181 -17.49 -17.32 -10.98
CA THR A 181 -16.73 -17.09 -12.22
C THR A 181 -16.51 -18.37 -13.05
N ALA A 182 -16.59 -19.54 -12.44
CA ALA A 182 -16.40 -20.83 -13.12
C ALA A 182 -17.60 -21.27 -13.99
N PHE A 183 -18.78 -20.63 -13.88
CA PHE A 183 -20.00 -20.94 -14.65
C PHE A 183 -20.25 -20.01 -15.84
N SER A 184 -19.31 -19.12 -16.18
CA SER A 184 -19.43 -18.13 -17.28
C SER A 184 -18.51 -18.44 -18.47
N GLY A 185 -18.15 -19.71 -18.67
CA GLY A 185 -17.33 -20.21 -19.78
C GLY A 185 -18.12 -21.09 -20.73
#